data_dd9e3661ae84e6e3f77bfda545787c13
#
_entry.id   dd9e3661ae84e6e3f77bfda545787c13
#
_cell.length_a   1.000
_cell.length_b   1.000
_cell.length_c   1.000
_cell.angle_alpha   90.00
_cell.angle_beta   90.00
_cell.angle_gamma   90.00
#
_symmetry.space_group_name_H-M   'P 1'
#
loop_
_entity.id
_entity.type
_entity.pdbx_description
1 polymer ?
#
loop_
_entity_poly.entity_id
_entity_poly.type
_entity_poly.pdbx_seq_one_letter_code
_entity_poly.pdbx_strand_id
1 'polypeptide(L)'
;FKLLLITNFEYEFSEMDLEVIQWKKESEISDLNKIDIGLYPIHMDEWSLGKGGLKIMQYMAVGVPGVATNYGTAQHIIDHGSNGYLVSTDQEWVDVLKLLIDNENLRSQISANALYDLEKNYSYNAVKDLYLNILNSIYNHHDN
;
A
#
# COMPACT_ATOMS: atom_id res chain seq x y z
N PHE A 1 -12.98 13.70 -9.57
CA PHE A 1 -12.44 12.39 -9.22
C PHE A 1 -13.57 11.43 -8.89
N LYS A 2 -13.31 10.12 -9.02
CA LYS A 2 -14.22 9.04 -8.68
C LYS A 2 -13.58 8.18 -7.60
N LEU A 3 -14.36 7.74 -6.63
CA LEU A 3 -13.92 6.73 -5.67
C LEU A 3 -14.14 5.33 -6.27
N LEU A 4 -13.08 4.51 -6.31
CA LEU A 4 -13.15 3.12 -6.70
C LEU A 4 -13.02 2.22 -5.47
N LEU A 5 -14.03 1.41 -5.21
CA LEU A 5 -14.04 0.46 -4.10
C LEU A 5 -14.00 -0.98 -4.64
N ILE A 6 -12.90 -1.70 -4.34
CA ILE A 6 -12.75 -3.12 -4.70
C ILE A 6 -13.06 -3.95 -3.45
N THR A 7 -14.20 -4.63 -3.45
CA THR A 7 -14.72 -5.30 -2.25
C THR A 7 -15.59 -6.52 -2.58
N ASN A 8 -15.84 -7.38 -1.59
CA ASN A 8 -16.79 -8.50 -1.68
C ASN A 8 -18.20 -8.15 -1.21
N PHE A 9 -18.41 -6.90 -0.77
CA PHE A 9 -19.70 -6.45 -0.24
C PHE A 9 -20.34 -5.45 -1.20
N GLU A 10 -21.66 -5.43 -1.23
CA GLU A 10 -22.41 -4.33 -1.81
C GLU A 10 -22.24 -3.10 -0.93
N TYR A 11 -21.94 -1.97 -1.55
CA TYR A 11 -21.74 -0.71 -0.87
C TYR A 11 -22.35 0.43 -1.68
N GLU A 12 -23.17 1.24 -1.03
CA GLU A 12 -23.77 2.44 -1.61
C GLU A 12 -23.33 3.67 -0.82
N PHE A 13 -22.94 4.71 -1.53
CA PHE A 13 -22.57 5.99 -0.94
C PHE A 13 -23.03 7.11 -1.87
N SER A 14 -24.03 7.87 -1.42
CA SER A 14 -24.72 8.85 -2.26
C SER A 14 -24.03 10.22 -2.35
N GLU A 15 -23.00 10.45 -1.52
CA GLU A 15 -22.38 11.78 -1.39
C GLU A 15 -21.23 12.01 -2.39
N MET A 16 -20.80 10.99 -3.11
CA MET A 16 -19.76 11.10 -4.13
C MET A 16 -19.92 10.09 -5.26
N ASP A 17 -19.24 10.31 -6.38
CA ASP A 17 -19.17 9.38 -7.50
C ASP A 17 -18.39 8.12 -7.07
N LEU A 18 -19.12 7.04 -6.85
CA LEU A 18 -18.61 5.75 -6.38
C LEU A 18 -18.79 4.68 -7.47
N GLU A 19 -17.72 3.98 -7.76
CA GLU A 19 -17.75 2.73 -8.52
C GLU A 19 -17.35 1.56 -7.63
N VAL A 20 -18.21 0.55 -7.53
CA VAL A 20 -17.93 -0.66 -6.78
C VAL A 20 -17.57 -1.80 -7.72
N ILE A 21 -16.38 -2.36 -7.57
CA ILE A 21 -15.93 -3.55 -8.28
C ILE A 21 -15.96 -4.72 -7.31
N GLN A 22 -16.68 -5.78 -7.67
CA GLN A 22 -16.63 -7.02 -6.92
C GLN A 22 -15.25 -7.66 -7.05
N TRP A 23 -14.56 -7.83 -5.92
CA TRP A 23 -13.24 -8.45 -5.89
C TRP A 23 -13.26 -9.88 -6.43
N LYS A 24 -12.32 -10.18 -7.30
CA LYS A 24 -12.04 -11.54 -7.81
C LYS A 24 -10.53 -11.72 -7.88
N LYS A 25 -10.05 -12.89 -7.50
CA LYS A 25 -8.63 -13.22 -7.55
C LYS A 25 -8.04 -13.06 -8.95
N GLU A 26 -8.79 -13.46 -9.97
CA GLU A 26 -8.38 -13.47 -11.37
C GLU A 26 -8.22 -12.06 -11.96
N SER A 27 -8.98 -11.08 -11.43
CA SER A 27 -8.96 -9.69 -11.91
C SER A 27 -8.26 -8.71 -10.96
N GLU A 28 -7.76 -9.17 -9.80
CA GLU A 28 -7.20 -8.29 -8.77
C GLU A 28 -6.16 -7.31 -9.32
N ILE A 29 -5.17 -7.80 -10.08
CA ILE A 29 -4.12 -6.95 -10.65
C ILE A 29 -4.71 -5.96 -11.67
N SER A 30 -5.61 -6.42 -12.55
CA SER A 30 -6.22 -5.56 -13.55
C SER A 30 -7.15 -4.51 -12.93
N ASP A 31 -7.76 -4.82 -11.78
CA ASP A 31 -8.61 -3.88 -11.05
C ASP A 31 -7.77 -2.86 -10.27
N LEU A 32 -6.65 -3.28 -9.67
CA LEU A 32 -5.69 -2.37 -9.05
C LEU A 32 -5.07 -1.39 -10.05
N ASN A 33 -4.81 -1.82 -11.29
CA ASN A 33 -4.29 -0.94 -12.35
C ASN A 33 -5.27 0.15 -12.83
N LYS A 34 -6.53 0.14 -12.38
CA LYS A 34 -7.51 1.20 -12.66
C LYS A 34 -7.40 2.37 -11.68
N ILE A 35 -6.59 2.23 -10.64
CA ILE A 35 -6.46 3.17 -9.53
C ILE A 35 -5.33 4.15 -9.83
N ASP A 36 -5.60 5.46 -9.75
CA ASP A 36 -4.59 6.52 -9.85
C ASP A 36 -3.92 6.81 -8.50
N ILE A 37 -4.64 6.63 -7.39
CA ILE A 37 -4.17 6.88 -6.01
C ILE A 37 -4.74 5.80 -5.10
N GLY A 38 -3.89 5.00 -4.48
CA GLY A 38 -4.27 3.96 -3.54
C GLY A 38 -4.51 4.51 -2.13
N LEU A 39 -5.63 4.16 -1.51
CA LEU A 39 -5.97 4.60 -0.16
C LEU A 39 -5.87 3.46 0.84
N TYR A 40 -5.21 3.71 1.97
CA TYR A 40 -5.11 2.76 3.08
C TYR A 40 -5.49 3.45 4.40
N PRO A 41 -6.78 3.79 4.58
CA PRO A 41 -7.28 4.34 5.84
C PRO A 41 -7.48 3.20 6.84
N ILE A 42 -6.75 3.23 7.95
CA ILE A 42 -6.92 2.29 9.06
C ILE A 42 -7.19 3.03 10.36
N HIS A 43 -7.96 2.41 11.25
CA HIS A 43 -8.12 2.93 12.60
C HIS A 43 -6.82 2.78 13.39
N MET A 44 -6.53 3.75 14.27
CA MET A 44 -5.37 3.70 15.17
C MET A 44 -5.75 2.94 16.45
N ASP A 45 -5.81 1.61 16.36
CA ASP A 45 -6.14 0.69 17.44
C ASP A 45 -5.14 -0.49 17.51
N GLU A 46 -5.19 -1.27 18.58
CA GLU A 46 -4.30 -2.40 18.77
C GLU A 46 -4.44 -3.48 17.67
N TRP A 47 -5.63 -3.68 17.14
CA TRP A 47 -5.86 -4.61 16.04
C TRP A 47 -5.13 -4.20 14.78
N SER A 48 -5.12 -2.92 14.48
CA SER A 48 -4.46 -2.37 13.29
C SER A 48 -2.94 -2.40 13.38
N LEU A 49 -2.35 -2.49 14.57
CA LEU A 49 -0.90 -2.72 14.74
C LEU A 49 -0.46 -4.07 14.17
N GLY A 50 -1.33 -5.09 14.23
CA GLY A 50 -1.05 -6.41 13.68
C GLY A 50 -1.20 -6.53 12.17
N LYS A 51 -1.65 -5.49 11.47
CA LYS A 51 -1.82 -5.50 10.01
C LYS A 51 -0.48 -5.36 9.31
N GLY A 52 -0.14 -6.30 8.42
CA GLY A 52 1.16 -6.37 7.74
C GLY A 52 1.37 -5.38 6.58
N GLY A 53 0.46 -4.43 6.34
CA GLY A 53 0.62 -3.42 5.27
C GLY A 53 0.52 -3.98 3.84
N LEU A 54 -0.01 -5.19 3.66
CA LEU A 54 -0.08 -5.86 2.34
C LEU A 54 -0.71 -4.98 1.26
N LYS A 55 -1.76 -4.23 1.60
CA LYS A 55 -2.45 -3.37 0.63
C LYS A 55 -1.55 -2.25 0.11
N ILE A 56 -0.69 -1.69 0.97
CA ILE A 56 0.32 -0.70 0.55
C ILE A 56 1.29 -1.33 -0.44
N MET A 57 1.82 -2.52 -0.12
CA MET A 57 2.74 -3.23 -1.01
C MET A 57 2.08 -3.63 -2.34
N GLN A 58 0.78 -3.95 -2.35
CA GLN A 58 0.04 -4.19 -3.59
C GLN A 58 -0.05 -2.93 -4.47
N TYR A 59 -0.30 -1.75 -3.88
CA TYR A 59 -0.26 -0.48 -4.63
C TYR A 59 1.14 -0.22 -5.21
N MET A 60 2.18 -0.37 -4.40
CA MET A 60 3.56 -0.23 -4.86
C MET A 60 3.90 -1.18 -6.02
N ALA A 61 3.43 -2.44 -5.95
CA ALA A 61 3.69 -3.45 -6.96
C ALA A 61 3.07 -3.15 -8.33
N VAL A 62 1.95 -2.43 -8.36
CA VAL A 62 1.28 -2.02 -9.60
C VAL A 62 1.61 -0.57 -9.99
N GLY A 63 2.57 0.07 -9.30
CA GLY A 63 2.99 1.44 -9.62
C GLY A 63 1.91 2.49 -9.29
N VAL A 64 1.12 2.28 -8.24
CA VAL A 64 0.10 3.21 -7.77
C VAL A 64 0.61 3.92 -6.52
N PRO A 65 0.66 5.27 -6.48
CA PRO A 65 1.07 6.01 -5.30
C PRO A 65 0.06 5.80 -4.17
N GLY A 66 0.57 5.35 -3.00
CA GLY A 66 -0.23 5.06 -1.82
C GLY A 66 -0.31 6.24 -0.84
N VAL A 67 -1.50 6.46 -0.28
CA VAL A 67 -1.73 7.34 0.87
C VAL A 67 -2.26 6.48 2.01
N ALA A 68 -1.59 6.50 3.15
CA ALA A 68 -1.93 5.65 4.29
C ALA A 68 -2.02 6.43 5.60
N THR A 69 -2.86 5.94 6.52
CA THR A 69 -2.82 6.42 7.92
C THR A 69 -1.41 6.21 8.48
N ASN A 70 -0.86 7.25 9.09
CA ASN A 70 0.46 7.25 9.73
C ASN A 70 0.44 6.41 11.01
N TYR A 71 0.30 5.08 10.87
CA TYR A 71 0.16 4.15 11.98
C TYR A 71 0.65 2.74 11.63
N GLY A 72 1.22 2.07 12.63
CA GLY A 72 1.63 0.67 12.53
C GLY A 72 2.63 0.40 11.41
N THR A 73 2.44 -0.67 10.67
CA THR A 73 3.37 -1.12 9.61
C THR A 73 3.51 -0.13 8.46
N ALA A 74 2.52 0.74 8.21
CA ALA A 74 2.62 1.77 7.18
C ALA A 74 3.85 2.67 7.36
N GLN A 75 4.22 2.99 8.62
CA GLN A 75 5.38 3.81 8.98
C GLN A 75 6.73 3.18 8.59
N HIS A 76 6.77 1.87 8.39
CA HIS A 76 7.98 1.13 8.00
C HIS A 76 8.08 0.90 6.50
N ILE A 77 6.95 0.99 5.79
CA ILE A 77 6.88 0.74 4.34
C ILE A 77 6.97 2.05 3.56
N ILE A 78 6.32 3.10 4.05
CA ILE A 78 6.21 4.38 3.36
C ILE A 78 7.27 5.36 3.86
N ASP A 79 8.13 5.80 2.94
CA ASP A 79 8.97 6.98 3.08
C ASP A 79 8.17 8.19 2.57
N HIS A 80 7.66 8.99 3.53
CA HIS A 80 6.71 10.08 3.29
C HIS A 80 7.24 11.09 2.27
N GLY A 81 6.46 11.30 1.20
CA GLY A 81 6.77 12.21 0.11
C GLY A 81 7.75 11.64 -0.92
N SER A 82 8.31 10.46 -0.70
CA SER A 82 9.24 9.77 -1.60
C SER A 82 8.55 8.63 -2.37
N ASN A 83 8.05 7.61 -1.67
CA ASN A 83 7.40 6.44 -2.26
C ASN A 83 5.92 6.30 -1.91
N GLY A 84 5.35 7.29 -1.22
CA GLY A 84 3.97 7.35 -0.77
C GLY A 84 3.76 8.47 0.24
N TYR A 85 2.57 8.55 0.81
CA TYR A 85 2.25 9.54 1.84
C TYR A 85 1.68 8.91 3.10
N LEU A 86 2.15 9.39 4.25
CA LEU A 86 1.60 9.10 5.58
C LEU A 86 0.81 10.31 6.07
N VAL A 87 -0.40 10.11 6.54
CA VAL A 87 -1.31 11.16 7.01
C VAL A 87 -1.93 10.78 8.35
N SER A 88 -2.11 11.75 9.24
CA SER A 88 -2.58 11.55 10.61
C SER A 88 -3.89 12.26 10.91
N THR A 89 -4.27 13.26 10.11
CA THR A 89 -5.47 14.08 10.32
C THR A 89 -6.31 14.15 9.04
N ASP A 90 -7.60 14.46 9.19
CA ASP A 90 -8.50 14.65 8.05
C ASP A 90 -8.01 15.75 7.11
N GLN A 91 -7.41 16.81 7.65
CA GLN A 91 -6.87 17.89 6.84
C GLN A 91 -5.68 17.43 6.01
N GLU A 92 -4.76 16.61 6.57
CA GLU A 92 -3.65 16.03 5.82
C GLU A 92 -4.14 15.10 4.71
N TRP A 93 -5.21 14.30 4.95
CA TRP A 93 -5.83 13.50 3.91
C TRP A 93 -6.30 14.38 2.75
N VAL A 94 -7.02 15.44 3.04
CA VAL A 94 -7.53 16.38 2.01
C VAL A 94 -6.38 17.03 1.24
N ASP A 95 -5.35 17.51 1.92
CA ASP A 95 -4.24 18.24 1.31
C ASP A 95 -3.39 17.32 0.41
N VAL A 96 -3.08 16.11 0.88
CA VAL A 96 -2.31 15.13 0.11
C VAL A 96 -3.10 14.62 -1.09
N LEU A 97 -4.40 14.35 -0.92
CA LEU A 97 -5.24 13.92 -2.05
C LEU A 97 -5.36 15.00 -3.11
N LYS A 98 -5.56 16.27 -2.74
CA LYS A 98 -5.54 17.38 -3.69
C LYS A 98 -4.21 17.48 -4.43
N LEU A 99 -3.09 17.42 -3.69
CA LEU A 99 -1.75 17.46 -4.26
C LEU A 99 -1.56 16.37 -5.32
N LEU A 100 -1.96 15.13 -5.03
CA LEU A 100 -1.81 14.00 -5.94
C LEU A 100 -2.81 14.04 -7.11
N ILE A 101 -4.05 14.48 -6.90
CA ILE A 101 -5.04 14.64 -7.97
C ILE A 101 -4.56 15.65 -9.00
N ASP A 102 -4.04 16.79 -8.55
CA ASP A 102 -3.65 17.91 -9.40
C ASP A 102 -2.28 17.73 -10.06
N ASN A 103 -1.48 16.72 -9.67
CA ASN A 103 -0.10 16.57 -10.13
C ASN A 103 0.24 15.16 -10.63
N GLU A 104 0.01 14.92 -11.92
CA GLU A 104 0.31 13.64 -12.57
C GLU A 104 1.82 13.31 -12.56
N ASN A 105 2.69 14.31 -12.75
CA ASN A 105 4.13 14.09 -12.72
C ASN A 105 4.60 13.62 -11.34
N LEU A 106 4.04 14.17 -10.27
CA LEU A 106 4.34 13.75 -8.91
C LEU A 106 3.85 12.32 -8.66
N ARG A 107 2.64 11.95 -9.12
CA ARG A 107 2.17 10.58 -9.05
C ARG A 107 3.12 9.61 -9.73
N SER A 108 3.56 9.94 -10.94
CA SER A 108 4.50 9.12 -11.72
C SER A 108 5.86 8.94 -11.01
N GLN A 109 6.38 10.01 -10.41
CA GLN A 109 7.63 9.95 -9.65
C GLN A 109 7.50 9.06 -8.42
N ILE A 110 6.43 9.24 -7.62
CA ILE A 110 6.18 8.44 -6.42
C ILE A 110 5.98 6.98 -6.79
N SER A 111 5.24 6.69 -7.87
CA SER A 111 5.04 5.33 -8.38
C SER A 111 6.34 4.63 -8.73
N ALA A 112 7.24 5.33 -9.42
CA ALA A 112 8.56 4.78 -9.78
C ALA A 112 9.41 4.47 -8.54
N ASN A 113 9.44 5.39 -7.56
CA ASN A 113 10.14 5.18 -6.30
C ASN A 113 9.52 4.02 -5.49
N ALA A 114 8.20 3.96 -5.43
CA ALA A 114 7.48 2.90 -4.72
C ALA A 114 7.80 1.51 -5.27
N LEU A 115 7.77 1.35 -6.60
CA LEU A 115 8.12 0.09 -7.25
C LEU A 115 9.58 -0.29 -6.99
N TYR A 116 10.51 0.66 -7.10
CA TYR A 116 11.93 0.44 -6.81
C TYR A 116 12.15 -0.04 -5.37
N ASP A 117 11.51 0.63 -4.39
CA ASP A 117 11.65 0.27 -2.98
C ASP A 117 11.01 -1.09 -2.67
N LEU A 118 9.88 -1.42 -3.30
CA LEU A 118 9.28 -2.73 -3.18
C LEU A 118 10.20 -3.84 -3.70
N GLU A 119 10.75 -3.67 -4.90
CA GLU A 119 11.67 -4.65 -5.49
C GLU A 119 12.91 -4.84 -4.64
N LYS A 120 13.48 -3.75 -4.13
CA LYS A 120 14.70 -3.76 -3.34
C LYS A 120 14.53 -4.38 -1.96
N ASN A 121 13.39 -4.16 -1.28
CA ASN A 121 13.24 -4.48 0.12
C ASN A 121 12.28 -5.65 0.40
N TYR A 122 11.30 -5.92 -0.50
CA TYR A 122 10.20 -6.84 -0.24
C TYR A 122 10.03 -7.93 -1.30
N SER A 123 10.80 -7.89 -2.40
CA SER A 123 10.74 -8.94 -3.41
C SER A 123 11.28 -10.28 -2.86
N TYR A 124 10.88 -11.38 -3.50
CA TYR A 124 11.42 -12.70 -3.18
C TYR A 124 12.96 -12.70 -3.20
N ASN A 125 13.58 -12.05 -4.20
CA ASN A 125 15.04 -11.98 -4.32
C ASN A 125 15.69 -11.17 -3.19
N ALA A 126 15.01 -10.13 -2.69
CA ALA A 126 15.52 -9.31 -1.59
C ALA A 126 15.52 -10.06 -0.25
N VAL A 127 14.52 -10.91 -0.01
CA VAL A 127 14.33 -11.53 1.32
C VAL A 127 14.79 -12.99 1.41
N LYS A 128 14.98 -13.70 0.28
CA LYS A 128 15.32 -15.14 0.29
C LYS A 128 16.59 -15.46 1.08
N ASP A 129 17.64 -14.67 0.91
CA ASP A 129 18.94 -14.94 1.56
C ASP A 129 18.85 -14.68 3.07
N LEU A 130 18.06 -13.68 3.50
CA LEU A 130 17.78 -13.44 4.91
C LEU A 130 17.05 -14.64 5.54
N TYR A 131 16.01 -15.16 4.89
CA TYR A 131 15.30 -16.36 5.37
C TYR A 131 16.21 -17.58 5.42
N LEU A 132 17.01 -17.83 4.39
CA LEU A 132 17.95 -18.95 4.37
C LEU A 132 18.99 -18.85 5.50
N ASN A 133 19.53 -17.66 5.76
CA ASN A 133 20.49 -17.44 6.85
C ASN A 133 19.85 -17.70 8.22
N ILE A 134 18.61 -17.24 8.44
CA ILE A 134 17.86 -17.51 9.68
C ILE A 134 17.66 -19.02 9.85
N LEU A 135 17.18 -19.72 8.84
CA LEU A 135 16.93 -21.17 8.88
C LEU A 135 18.23 -21.94 9.15
N ASN A 136 19.32 -21.60 8.48
CA ASN A 136 20.63 -22.24 8.67
C ASN A 136 21.18 -21.98 10.07
N SER A 137 20.97 -20.79 10.65
CA SER A 137 21.40 -20.50 12.02
C SER A 137 20.67 -21.36 13.05
N ILE A 138 19.38 -21.60 12.86
CA ILE A 138 18.56 -22.45 13.73
C ILE A 138 19.01 -23.92 13.60
N TYR A 139 19.23 -24.40 12.36
CA TYR A 139 19.65 -25.78 12.12
C TYR A 139 21.01 -26.08 12.80
N ASN A 140 21.99 -25.20 12.62
CA ASN A 140 23.33 -25.39 13.18
C ASN A 140 23.38 -25.27 14.72
N HIS A 141 22.37 -24.70 15.37
CA HIS A 141 22.24 -24.65 16.83
C HIS A 141 21.67 -25.93 17.44
N HIS A 142 21.06 -26.81 16.65
CA HIS A 142 20.53 -28.08 17.13
C HIS A 142 21.53 -29.24 17.07
N ASP A 143 22.68 -29.04 16.39
CA ASP A 143 23.72 -30.08 16.25
C ASP A 143 24.90 -29.91 17.28
N ASN A 144 24.76 -29.02 18.26
CA ASN A 144 25.66 -28.84 19.39
C ASN A 144 24.91 -29.04 20.72
#